data_d438cfe735f590eaba03c01773cae071
#
_entry.id   d438cfe735f590eaba03c01773cae071
#
_cell.length_a   1.000
_cell.length_b   1.000
_cell.length_c   1.000
_cell.angle_alpha   90.00
_cell.angle_beta   90.00
_cell.angle_gamma   90.00
#
_symmetry.space_group_name_H-M   'P 1'
#
loop_
_entity.id
_entity.type
_entity.pdbx_description
1 polymer ?
#
loop_
_entity_poly.entity_id
_entity_poly.type
_entity_poly.pdbx_seq_one_letter_code
_entity_poly.pdbx_strand_id
1 'polypeptide(L)'
;MRFLHTADWHLGRIFYGQYLTDDQAYVLEHQFFTILKEEKIDGILLAGDVFDRAVPPIEAIELWDSIITRLAMDYKVPLFIVSGNHDGAERLEVGRSMLSESGIHIWGSPHHALQPFEFEGFDGRVAICPMPFSEPRRIGDALGLNSSESKPVDTDMTDDTLFSYVDDKDQEAVALNLHNYDQMYQAWSDYLYKQVPKQMRSIAISHAFVMGGEVGGSERTLSVGGSEQVSPHVFKNFHYTALGHLHGPQRMGADHIRYSGSPLKYSFDEHGQKKSFTIIDMDINGKVDISTIPVEAKRDVVILEGNFEDLLNNTALQKKHKDDYVQARLLDTMPIMDGMAKLRQVYHRCMTIELAGRIATPVVDMGDAVFKELDERQLLNQFAETVWNEPLTEAEQLYINSVWDRIIKED
;
A
#
# COMPACT_ATOMS: atom_id res chain seq x y z
N MET A 1 22.06 -16.05 8.38
CA MET A 1 20.67 -16.34 7.93
C MET A 1 20.32 -15.45 6.77
N ARG A 2 19.58 -16.00 5.81
CA ARG A 2 19.10 -15.26 4.63
C ARG A 2 17.57 -15.20 4.61
N PHE A 3 17.02 -14.00 4.59
CA PHE A 3 15.58 -13.79 4.53
C PHE A 3 15.15 -13.15 3.19
N LEU A 4 13.96 -13.51 2.74
CA LEU A 4 13.29 -12.82 1.65
C LEU A 4 12.20 -11.92 2.25
N HIS A 5 12.28 -10.62 1.98
CA HIS A 5 11.26 -9.65 2.39
C HIS A 5 10.42 -9.23 1.18
N THR A 6 9.13 -9.35 1.32
CA THR A 6 8.09 -8.94 0.37
C THR A 6 6.90 -8.37 1.12
N ALA A 7 6.04 -7.61 0.45
CA ALA A 7 4.84 -6.99 1.00
C ALA A 7 3.84 -6.68 -0.11
N ASP A 8 2.65 -6.25 0.25
CA ASP A 8 1.68 -5.61 -0.62
C ASP A 8 1.37 -6.46 -1.87
N TRP A 9 1.05 -7.75 -1.64
CA TRP A 9 0.71 -8.66 -2.73
C TRP A 9 -0.65 -8.33 -3.34
N HIS A 10 -1.59 -7.80 -2.54
CA HIS A 10 -2.93 -7.42 -2.97
C HIS A 10 -3.61 -8.47 -3.84
N LEU A 11 -3.57 -9.73 -3.41
CA LEU A 11 -4.18 -10.83 -4.17
C LEU A 11 -5.65 -10.53 -4.48
N GLY A 12 -6.02 -10.67 -5.75
CA GLY A 12 -7.36 -10.32 -6.24
C GLY A 12 -7.57 -8.86 -6.59
N ARG A 13 -6.48 -8.08 -6.73
CA ARG A 13 -6.53 -6.67 -7.19
C ARG A 13 -7.22 -6.55 -8.53
N ILE A 14 -8.06 -5.53 -8.65
CA ILE A 14 -8.67 -5.12 -9.91
C ILE A 14 -8.02 -3.81 -10.37
N PHE A 15 -7.47 -3.82 -11.58
CA PHE A 15 -6.84 -2.66 -12.21
C PHE A 15 -7.63 -2.27 -13.46
N TYR A 16 -8.30 -1.11 -13.44
CA TYR A 16 -9.18 -0.64 -14.51
C TYR A 16 -10.16 -1.71 -15.02
N GLY A 17 -10.77 -2.47 -14.10
CA GLY A 17 -11.72 -3.53 -14.43
C GLY A 17 -11.08 -4.85 -14.87
N GLN A 18 -9.77 -4.99 -14.88
CA GLN A 18 -9.05 -6.23 -15.14
C GLN A 18 -8.58 -6.86 -13.83
N TYR A 19 -8.85 -8.13 -13.64
CA TYR A 19 -8.29 -8.88 -12.52
C TYR A 19 -6.81 -9.16 -12.75
N LEU A 20 -5.96 -8.84 -11.78
CA LEU A 20 -4.52 -9.07 -11.85
C LEU A 20 -4.10 -10.46 -11.32
N THR A 21 -5.04 -11.30 -10.93
CA THR A 21 -4.76 -12.61 -10.29
C THR A 21 -3.83 -13.47 -11.14
N ASP A 22 -4.00 -13.48 -12.48
CA ASP A 22 -3.11 -14.22 -13.40
C ASP A 22 -1.68 -13.67 -13.43
N ASP A 23 -1.52 -12.35 -13.33
CA ASP A 23 -0.19 -11.70 -13.29
C ASP A 23 0.47 -11.93 -11.93
N GLN A 24 -0.32 -11.89 -10.86
CA GLN A 24 0.12 -12.20 -9.50
C GLN A 24 0.56 -13.67 -9.39
N ALA A 25 -0.25 -14.60 -9.90
CA ALA A 25 0.11 -16.01 -9.98
C ALA A 25 1.40 -16.23 -10.76
N TYR A 26 1.55 -15.57 -11.92
CA TYR A 26 2.76 -15.69 -12.74
C TYR A 26 4.03 -15.31 -11.95
N VAL A 27 4.03 -14.17 -11.25
CA VAL A 27 5.20 -13.73 -10.47
C VAL A 27 5.45 -14.66 -9.28
N LEU A 28 4.40 -15.04 -8.55
CA LEU A 28 4.55 -15.86 -7.37
C LEU A 28 4.93 -17.31 -7.69
N GLU A 29 4.35 -17.90 -8.73
CA GLU A 29 4.63 -19.28 -9.11
C GLU A 29 5.97 -19.46 -9.86
N HIS A 30 6.35 -18.50 -10.71
CA HIS A 30 7.52 -18.65 -11.56
C HIS A 30 8.78 -17.96 -11.02
N GLN A 31 8.64 -16.85 -10.29
CA GLN A 31 9.81 -16.12 -9.81
C GLN A 31 10.02 -16.28 -8.31
N PHE A 32 9.00 -16.03 -7.49
CA PHE A 32 9.12 -16.15 -6.04
C PHE A 32 9.58 -17.56 -5.62
N PHE A 33 8.95 -18.63 -6.10
CA PHE A 33 9.37 -19.99 -5.79
C PHE A 33 10.73 -20.37 -6.40
N THR A 34 11.10 -19.80 -7.55
CA THR A 34 12.44 -19.99 -8.12
C THR A 34 13.50 -19.38 -7.22
N ILE A 35 13.28 -18.16 -6.70
CA ILE A 35 14.17 -17.49 -5.76
C ILE A 35 14.33 -18.33 -4.49
N LEU A 36 13.24 -18.86 -3.93
CA LEU A 36 13.34 -19.73 -2.72
C LEU A 36 14.23 -20.94 -2.93
N LYS A 37 14.20 -21.50 -4.15
CA LYS A 37 15.00 -22.68 -4.50
C LYS A 37 16.46 -22.34 -4.75
N GLU A 38 16.75 -21.22 -5.42
CA GLU A 38 18.10 -20.84 -5.84
C GLU A 38 18.89 -20.12 -4.76
N GLU A 39 18.24 -19.26 -3.96
CA GLU A 39 18.86 -18.35 -3.00
C GLU A 39 19.00 -18.94 -1.59
N LYS A 40 18.54 -20.16 -1.34
CA LYS A 40 18.61 -20.83 -0.03
C LYS A 40 18.06 -19.95 1.11
N ILE A 41 16.81 -19.55 0.95
CA ILE A 41 16.12 -18.68 1.90
C ILE A 41 15.80 -19.44 3.19
N ASP A 42 16.18 -18.90 4.34
CA ASP A 42 15.91 -19.47 5.67
C ASP A 42 14.53 -19.08 6.20
N GLY A 43 13.97 -17.96 5.76
CA GLY A 43 12.64 -17.48 6.14
C GLY A 43 12.12 -16.35 5.27
N ILE A 44 10.82 -16.22 5.20
CA ILE A 44 10.13 -15.20 4.38
C ILE A 44 9.43 -14.21 5.31
N LEU A 45 9.63 -12.93 5.07
CA LEU A 45 8.99 -11.83 5.79
C LEU A 45 7.95 -11.21 4.86
N LEU A 46 6.65 -11.41 5.12
CA LEU A 46 5.54 -10.84 4.37
C LEU A 46 4.88 -9.71 5.19
N ALA A 47 5.22 -8.48 4.85
CA ALA A 47 4.87 -7.31 5.64
C ALA A 47 3.51 -6.70 5.28
N GLY A 48 2.45 -7.51 5.27
CA GLY A 48 1.05 -7.07 5.15
C GLY A 48 0.53 -6.94 3.73
N ASP A 49 -0.75 -6.61 3.65
CA ASP A 49 -1.58 -6.49 2.45
C ASP A 49 -1.45 -7.71 1.54
N VAL A 50 -1.74 -8.88 2.14
CA VAL A 50 -1.80 -10.15 1.42
C VAL A 50 -2.93 -10.12 0.38
N PHE A 51 -4.09 -9.63 0.79
CA PHE A 51 -5.26 -9.49 -0.05
C PHE A 51 -5.58 -8.02 -0.36
N ASP A 52 -6.18 -7.76 -1.54
CA ASP A 52 -6.60 -6.42 -1.94
C ASP A 52 -7.76 -5.87 -1.10
N ARG A 53 -8.51 -6.74 -0.44
CA ARG A 53 -9.66 -6.37 0.41
C ARG A 53 -9.91 -7.40 1.49
N ALA A 54 -10.52 -6.97 2.59
CA ALA A 54 -10.84 -7.80 3.75
C ALA A 54 -11.73 -9.01 3.43
N VAL A 55 -12.50 -8.99 2.33
CA VAL A 55 -13.25 -10.12 1.76
C VAL A 55 -12.73 -10.36 0.35
N PRO A 56 -11.68 -11.18 0.18
CA PRO A 56 -11.08 -11.43 -1.12
C PRO A 56 -11.98 -12.27 -2.02
N PRO A 57 -11.84 -12.17 -3.35
CA PRO A 57 -12.51 -13.06 -4.29
C PRO A 57 -11.96 -14.49 -4.19
N ILE A 58 -12.74 -15.45 -4.67
CA ILE A 58 -12.42 -16.89 -4.56
C ILE A 58 -11.06 -17.19 -5.20
N GLU A 59 -10.79 -16.65 -6.36
CA GLU A 59 -9.55 -16.87 -7.13
C GLU A 59 -8.30 -16.40 -6.35
N ALA A 60 -8.44 -15.36 -5.55
CA ALA A 60 -7.35 -14.88 -4.68
C ALA A 60 -7.13 -15.84 -3.49
N ILE A 61 -8.21 -16.39 -2.95
CA ILE A 61 -8.14 -17.37 -1.85
C ILE A 61 -7.49 -18.67 -2.38
N GLU A 62 -7.87 -19.16 -3.56
CA GLU A 62 -7.29 -20.34 -4.18
C GLU A 62 -5.79 -20.16 -4.47
N LEU A 63 -5.40 -18.99 -4.98
CA LEU A 63 -3.98 -18.67 -5.19
C LEU A 63 -3.22 -18.66 -3.86
N TRP A 64 -3.76 -18.02 -2.84
CA TRP A 64 -3.17 -17.98 -1.49
C TRP A 64 -3.01 -19.39 -0.91
N ASP A 65 -4.06 -20.20 -0.95
CA ASP A 65 -4.05 -21.60 -0.49
C ASP A 65 -2.95 -22.42 -1.18
N SER A 66 -2.85 -22.29 -2.51
CA SER A 66 -1.78 -22.94 -3.29
C SER A 66 -0.39 -22.53 -2.82
N ILE A 67 -0.17 -21.23 -2.57
CA ILE A 67 1.13 -20.71 -2.15
C ILE A 67 1.51 -21.22 -0.76
N ILE A 68 0.63 -21.07 0.23
CA ILE A 68 0.96 -21.50 1.61
C ILE A 68 1.11 -23.00 1.72
N THR A 69 0.32 -23.76 0.96
CA THR A 69 0.44 -25.23 0.90
C THR A 69 1.82 -25.65 0.36
N ARG A 70 2.25 -25.04 -0.75
CA ARG A 70 3.58 -25.30 -1.33
C ARG A 70 4.70 -24.89 -0.40
N LEU A 71 4.60 -23.74 0.27
CA LEU A 71 5.59 -23.31 1.26
C LEU A 71 5.72 -24.28 2.41
N ALA A 72 4.60 -24.74 2.96
CA ALA A 72 4.57 -25.66 4.09
C ALA A 72 5.02 -27.09 3.73
N MET A 73 4.58 -27.60 2.58
CA MET A 73 4.75 -29.01 2.24
C MET A 73 5.97 -29.27 1.36
N ASP A 74 6.22 -28.44 0.36
CA ASP A 74 7.25 -28.70 -0.66
C ASP A 74 8.57 -28.02 -0.31
N TYR A 75 8.52 -26.72 0.05
CA TYR A 75 9.70 -25.91 0.30
C TYR A 75 10.16 -25.95 1.75
N LYS A 76 9.22 -26.05 2.70
CA LYS A 76 9.46 -26.04 4.14
C LYS A 76 10.27 -24.82 4.60
N VAL A 77 10.03 -23.68 3.97
CA VAL A 77 10.60 -22.38 4.33
C VAL A 77 9.60 -21.66 5.21
N PRO A 78 9.96 -21.29 6.44
CA PRO A 78 9.07 -20.56 7.34
C PRO A 78 8.61 -19.22 6.74
N LEU A 79 7.33 -18.91 6.91
CA LEU A 79 6.70 -17.67 6.47
C LEU A 79 6.18 -16.92 7.69
N PHE A 80 6.64 -15.66 7.84
CA PHE A 80 6.26 -14.74 8.90
C PHE A 80 5.42 -13.62 8.30
N ILE A 81 4.16 -13.50 8.73
CA ILE A 81 3.17 -12.62 8.12
C ILE A 81 2.57 -11.69 9.17
N VAL A 82 2.49 -10.41 8.86
CA VAL A 82 1.62 -9.47 9.56
C VAL A 82 0.47 -9.06 8.65
N SER A 83 -0.70 -8.69 9.19
CA SER A 83 -1.77 -8.11 8.37
C SER A 83 -1.46 -6.66 7.99
N GLY A 84 -1.92 -6.25 6.81
CA GLY A 84 -1.96 -4.88 6.39
C GLY A 84 -3.34 -4.23 6.59
N ASN A 85 -3.51 -3.02 6.07
CA ASN A 85 -4.77 -2.26 6.21
C ASN A 85 -5.86 -2.70 5.23
N HIS A 86 -5.52 -3.46 4.20
CA HIS A 86 -6.48 -4.08 3.28
C HIS A 86 -6.97 -5.44 3.76
N ASP A 87 -6.18 -6.11 4.60
CA ASP A 87 -6.50 -7.45 5.09
C ASP A 87 -7.65 -7.46 6.11
N GLY A 88 -8.42 -8.53 6.11
CA GLY A 88 -9.27 -8.85 7.25
C GLY A 88 -8.42 -9.57 8.31
N ALA A 89 -7.92 -8.84 9.31
CA ALA A 89 -6.97 -9.34 10.32
C ALA A 89 -7.39 -10.70 10.91
N GLU A 90 -8.63 -10.80 11.38
CA GLU A 90 -9.18 -12.01 12.00
C GLU A 90 -9.39 -13.14 10.97
N ARG A 91 -9.65 -12.81 9.69
CA ARG A 91 -9.79 -13.81 8.62
C ARG A 91 -8.45 -14.36 8.19
N LEU A 92 -7.43 -13.51 8.12
CA LEU A 92 -6.06 -13.95 7.79
C LEU A 92 -5.52 -14.93 8.84
N GLU A 93 -5.91 -14.78 10.11
CA GLU A 93 -5.52 -15.65 11.22
C GLU A 93 -6.29 -16.97 11.31
N VAL A 94 -7.23 -17.25 10.43
CA VAL A 94 -7.99 -18.52 10.46
C VAL A 94 -7.02 -19.70 10.35
N GLY A 95 -7.09 -20.61 11.32
CA GLY A 95 -6.19 -21.77 11.40
C GLY A 95 -4.77 -21.45 11.88
N ARG A 96 -4.48 -20.25 12.37
CA ARG A 96 -3.14 -19.79 12.81
C ARG A 96 -2.35 -20.80 13.60
N SER A 97 -2.96 -21.44 14.62
CA SER A 97 -2.27 -22.42 15.47
C SER A 97 -1.83 -23.66 14.69
N MET A 98 -2.65 -24.15 13.76
CA MET A 98 -2.31 -25.30 12.91
C MET A 98 -1.23 -24.93 11.88
N LEU A 99 -1.37 -23.76 11.27
CA LEU A 99 -0.42 -23.25 10.29
C LEU A 99 0.97 -23.02 10.89
N SER A 100 1.02 -22.55 12.13
CA SER A 100 2.28 -22.34 12.86
C SER A 100 3.09 -23.64 13.03
N GLU A 101 2.44 -24.79 13.24
CA GLU A 101 3.11 -26.09 13.30
C GLU A 101 3.76 -26.49 11.95
N SER A 102 3.27 -25.91 10.86
CA SER A 102 3.80 -26.11 9.51
C SER A 102 4.76 -24.98 9.07
N GLY A 103 5.17 -24.10 9.99
CA GLY A 103 6.08 -23.00 9.71
C GLY A 103 5.43 -21.75 9.13
N ILE A 104 4.09 -21.66 9.09
CA ILE A 104 3.37 -20.47 8.62
C ILE A 104 2.87 -19.69 9.84
N HIS A 105 3.54 -18.58 10.16
CA HIS A 105 3.27 -17.77 11.33
C HIS A 105 2.54 -16.49 10.94
N ILE A 106 1.31 -16.28 11.45
CA ILE A 106 0.44 -15.18 11.07
C ILE A 106 0.07 -14.34 12.30
N TRP A 107 0.26 -13.04 12.21
CA TRP A 107 -0.16 -12.05 13.19
C TRP A 107 -1.08 -11.02 12.53
N GLY A 108 -2.37 -11.18 12.68
CA GLY A 108 -3.37 -10.26 12.15
C GLY A 108 -3.75 -9.18 13.16
N SER A 109 -3.83 -9.53 14.45
CA SER A 109 -4.28 -8.63 15.50
C SER A 109 -3.14 -8.25 16.44
N PRO A 110 -3.11 -7.00 16.99
CA PRO A 110 -2.12 -6.61 18.00
C PRO A 110 -2.18 -7.49 19.25
N HIS A 111 -3.36 -8.01 19.63
CA HIS A 111 -3.50 -8.94 20.77
C HIS A 111 -2.69 -10.24 20.62
N HIS A 112 -2.40 -10.65 19.40
CA HIS A 112 -1.59 -11.82 19.10
C HIS A 112 -0.11 -11.51 18.82
N ALA A 113 0.23 -10.24 18.75
CA ALA A 113 1.53 -9.70 18.38
C ALA A 113 2.24 -9.01 19.55
N LEU A 114 2.04 -9.50 20.78
CA LEU A 114 2.61 -8.93 22.01
C LEU A 114 3.91 -9.59 22.44
N GLN A 115 4.34 -10.65 21.77
CA GLN A 115 5.57 -11.37 22.11
C GLN A 115 6.42 -11.59 20.86
N PRO A 116 7.75 -11.38 20.95
CA PRO A 116 8.65 -11.81 19.91
C PRO A 116 8.57 -13.31 19.70
N PHE A 117 8.58 -13.74 18.44
CA PHE A 117 8.71 -15.14 18.08
C PHE A 117 10.20 -15.49 17.90
N GLU A 118 10.72 -16.46 18.66
CA GLU A 118 12.09 -16.92 18.51
C GLU A 118 12.18 -17.94 17.37
N PHE A 119 12.78 -17.53 16.27
CA PHE A 119 13.08 -18.40 15.14
C PHE A 119 14.51 -18.94 15.26
N GLU A 120 14.66 -20.27 15.19
CA GLU A 120 15.95 -20.94 15.20
C GLU A 120 16.35 -21.33 13.78
N GLY A 121 17.37 -20.69 13.25
CA GLY A 121 17.97 -21.00 11.95
C GLY A 121 19.30 -21.71 12.10
N PHE A 122 19.99 -21.96 10.97
CA PHE A 122 21.21 -22.75 10.93
C PHE A 122 22.40 -22.11 11.69
N ASP A 123 22.42 -20.79 11.87
CA ASP A 123 23.51 -20.04 12.52
C ASP A 123 23.09 -19.39 13.86
N GLY A 124 22.03 -19.91 14.50
CA GLY A 124 21.53 -19.44 15.79
C GLY A 124 20.11 -18.93 15.76
N ARG A 125 19.72 -18.08 16.71
CA ARG A 125 18.36 -17.59 16.88
C ARG A 125 18.21 -16.12 16.46
N VAL A 126 17.00 -15.78 16.02
CA VAL A 126 16.56 -14.41 15.74
C VAL A 126 15.16 -14.19 16.30
N ALA A 127 14.93 -13.07 16.95
CA ALA A 127 13.60 -12.65 17.41
C ALA A 127 12.85 -11.95 16.29
N ILE A 128 11.72 -12.50 15.88
CA ILE A 128 10.77 -11.86 14.95
C ILE A 128 9.76 -11.10 15.79
N CYS A 129 9.69 -9.78 15.60
CA CYS A 129 8.81 -8.86 16.33
C CYS A 129 7.68 -8.39 15.40
N PRO A 130 6.49 -9.02 15.46
CA PRO A 130 5.39 -8.70 14.57
C PRO A 130 4.67 -7.43 15.04
N MET A 131 4.39 -6.53 14.09
CA MET A 131 3.63 -5.29 14.30
C MET A 131 2.62 -5.12 13.14
N PRO A 132 1.51 -5.90 13.11
CA PRO A 132 0.50 -5.78 12.08
C PRO A 132 -0.12 -4.37 12.06
N PHE A 133 -0.71 -3.99 10.92
CA PHE A 133 -1.46 -2.75 10.85
C PHE A 133 -2.55 -2.72 11.91
N SER A 134 -2.59 -1.65 12.69
CA SER A 134 -3.60 -1.48 13.73
C SER A 134 -3.85 -0.02 14.04
N GLU A 135 -5.11 0.29 14.30
CA GLU A 135 -5.48 1.59 14.85
C GLU A 135 -4.88 1.79 16.25
N PRO A 136 -4.49 3.03 16.61
CA PRO A 136 -3.85 3.32 17.88
C PRO A 136 -4.61 2.81 19.10
N ARG A 137 -5.94 2.92 19.11
CA ARG A 137 -6.78 2.42 20.21
C ARG A 137 -6.65 0.90 20.40
N ARG A 138 -6.63 0.13 19.31
CA ARG A 138 -6.46 -1.34 19.39
C ARG A 138 -5.10 -1.74 19.94
N ILE A 139 -4.06 -0.95 19.63
CA ILE A 139 -2.72 -1.12 20.21
C ILE A 139 -2.77 -0.82 21.70
N GLY A 140 -3.39 0.30 22.11
CA GLY A 140 -3.59 0.66 23.49
C GLY A 140 -4.33 -0.40 24.29
N ASP A 141 -5.41 -0.96 23.74
CA ASP A 141 -6.17 -2.07 24.36
C ASP A 141 -5.28 -3.31 24.53
N ALA A 142 -4.54 -3.68 23.51
CA ALA A 142 -3.65 -4.86 23.55
C ALA A 142 -2.52 -4.70 24.58
N LEU A 143 -1.97 -3.50 24.72
CA LEU A 143 -0.94 -3.18 25.69
C LEU A 143 -1.49 -2.95 27.12
N GLY A 144 -2.81 -2.98 27.31
CA GLY A 144 -3.45 -2.73 28.60
C GLY A 144 -3.44 -1.26 29.04
N LEU A 145 -3.23 -0.33 28.12
CA LEU A 145 -3.14 1.11 28.42
C LEU A 145 -4.52 1.75 28.61
N ASN A 146 -5.60 1.10 28.15
CA ASN A 146 -6.99 1.59 28.28
C ASN A 146 -7.66 1.17 29.60
N SER A 147 -7.01 0.33 30.42
CA SER A 147 -7.57 -0.18 31.67
C SER A 147 -7.26 0.73 32.85
N SER A 148 -7.90 1.90 32.91
CA SER A 148 -8.12 2.57 34.19
C SER A 148 -9.63 2.71 34.38
N GLU A 149 -10.15 2.06 35.41
CA GLU A 149 -11.43 2.39 35.98
C GLU A 149 -11.47 3.89 36.32
N SER A 150 -11.85 4.73 35.35
CA SER A 150 -12.28 6.08 35.67
C SER A 150 -13.63 6.00 36.36
N LYS A 151 -13.66 6.21 37.68
CA LYS A 151 -14.86 6.68 38.33
C LYS A 151 -15.43 7.83 37.50
N PRO A 152 -16.75 7.91 37.29
CA PRO A 152 -17.35 8.99 36.54
C PRO A 152 -17.01 10.32 37.25
N VAL A 153 -16.13 11.10 36.65
CA VAL A 153 -16.02 12.51 36.97
C VAL A 153 -16.87 13.21 35.92
N ASP A 154 -18.04 13.69 36.43
CA ASP A 154 -18.85 14.66 35.72
C ASP A 154 -17.98 15.88 35.44
N THR A 155 -17.63 16.09 34.21
CA THR A 155 -17.35 17.44 33.65
C THR A 155 -17.10 17.36 32.13
N ASP A 156 -17.78 18.24 31.43
CA ASP A 156 -17.54 18.70 30.08
C ASP A 156 -16.06 19.06 29.81
N MET A 157 -15.23 18.10 29.46
CA MET A 157 -13.91 18.34 28.83
C MET A 157 -13.59 17.20 27.86
N THR A 158 -13.63 17.54 26.60
CA THR A 158 -13.08 16.76 25.48
C THR A 158 -11.54 16.78 25.57
N ASP A 159 -10.96 15.93 26.41
CA ASP A 159 -9.51 15.77 26.47
C ASP A 159 -9.17 14.27 26.48
N ASP A 160 -8.75 13.76 25.31
CA ASP A 160 -8.36 12.37 25.04
C ASP A 160 -6.94 12.02 25.57
N THR A 161 -6.40 12.79 26.49
CA THR A 161 -5.07 12.55 27.10
C THR A 161 -5.22 11.87 28.45
N LEU A 162 -5.00 10.56 28.51
CA LEU A 162 -5.26 9.86 29.77
C LEU A 162 -4.30 8.73 30.15
N PHE A 163 -3.02 8.73 29.90
CA PHE A 163 -2.14 7.78 30.57
C PHE A 163 -0.67 8.18 30.62
N SER A 164 -0.08 8.09 31.81
CA SER A 164 1.35 8.20 32.02
C SER A 164 1.98 6.79 31.93
N TYR A 165 2.88 6.59 31.02
CA TYR A 165 3.79 5.43 31.01
C TYR A 165 4.89 5.70 32.05
N VAL A 166 4.85 4.99 33.17
CA VAL A 166 5.86 5.14 34.23
C VAL A 166 6.99 4.16 33.91
N ASP A 167 8.11 4.67 33.43
CA ASP A 167 9.40 3.96 33.52
C ASP A 167 10.04 4.29 34.86
N ASP A 168 10.57 3.32 35.57
CA ASP A 168 11.03 3.34 36.97
C ASP A 168 12.29 4.19 37.20
N LYS A 169 12.47 5.30 36.51
CA LYS A 169 13.50 6.32 36.80
C LYS A 169 13.07 7.70 36.31
N ASP A 170 12.72 8.58 37.23
CA ASP A 170 12.74 10.06 37.17
C ASP A 170 12.72 10.72 35.78
N GLN A 171 11.75 10.37 34.92
CA GLN A 171 11.42 11.14 33.72
C GLN A 171 9.95 11.54 33.82
N GLU A 172 9.66 12.78 33.49
CA GLU A 172 8.28 13.32 33.42
C GLU A 172 7.39 12.35 32.67
N ALA A 173 6.33 11.89 33.31
CA ALA A 173 5.33 11.00 32.72
C ALA A 173 4.69 11.70 31.51
N VAL A 174 5.05 11.27 30.30
CA VAL A 174 4.41 11.77 29.08
C VAL A 174 3.08 11.06 28.92
N ALA A 175 1.98 11.82 28.95
CA ALA A 175 0.66 11.29 28.67
C ALA A 175 0.60 10.75 27.22
N LEU A 176 0.26 9.46 27.04
CA LEU A 176 0.14 8.84 25.72
C LEU A 176 -1.21 9.21 25.11
N ASN A 177 -1.20 9.73 23.90
CA ASN A 177 -2.41 9.96 23.11
C ASN A 177 -2.81 8.69 22.37
N LEU A 178 -3.89 8.05 22.80
CA LEU A 178 -4.42 6.80 22.21
C LEU A 178 -4.93 6.94 20.77
N HIS A 179 -4.95 8.14 20.23
CA HIS A 179 -5.25 8.40 18.81
C HIS A 179 -4.01 8.69 17.96
N ASN A 180 -2.83 8.77 18.59
CA ASN A 180 -1.59 9.09 17.89
C ASN A 180 -0.87 7.81 17.46
N TYR A 181 -0.77 7.57 16.15
CA TYR A 181 -0.10 6.41 15.58
C TYR A 181 1.36 6.32 16.01
N ASP A 182 2.12 7.41 15.92
CA ASP A 182 3.54 7.43 16.26
C ASP A 182 3.78 7.00 17.71
N GLN A 183 3.04 7.59 18.66
CA GLN A 183 3.18 7.25 20.07
C GLN A 183 2.78 5.80 20.38
N MET A 184 1.70 5.32 19.77
CA MET A 184 1.25 3.95 20.01
C MET A 184 2.19 2.90 19.38
N TYR A 185 2.67 3.15 18.18
CA TYR A 185 3.67 2.28 17.56
C TYR A 185 5.01 2.33 18.31
N GLN A 186 5.42 3.49 18.84
CA GLN A 186 6.61 3.60 19.69
C GLN A 186 6.44 2.78 20.97
N ALA A 187 5.31 2.90 21.66
CA ALA A 187 5.02 2.12 22.87
C ALA A 187 5.02 0.61 22.59
N TRP A 188 4.45 0.19 21.44
CA TRP A 188 4.43 -1.21 21.03
C TRP A 188 5.81 -1.74 20.67
N SER A 189 6.57 -0.97 19.90
CA SER A 189 7.96 -1.29 19.56
C SER A 189 8.83 -1.48 20.81
N ASP A 190 8.74 -0.54 21.76
CA ASP A 190 9.49 -0.61 23.01
C ASP A 190 9.05 -1.81 23.85
N TYR A 191 7.74 -2.09 23.90
CA TYR A 191 7.20 -3.25 24.60
C TYR A 191 7.74 -4.58 24.05
N LEU A 192 7.76 -4.73 22.71
CA LEU A 192 8.32 -5.91 22.05
C LEU A 192 9.84 -6.00 22.26
N TYR A 193 10.56 -4.90 22.04
CA TYR A 193 12.01 -4.90 22.12
C TYR A 193 12.52 -5.22 23.55
N LYS A 194 11.83 -4.76 24.59
CA LYS A 194 12.15 -5.12 26.00
C LYS A 194 12.12 -6.62 26.26
N GLN A 195 11.35 -7.38 25.48
CA GLN A 195 11.24 -8.84 25.62
C GLN A 195 12.28 -9.61 24.77
N VAL A 196 12.97 -8.94 23.85
CA VAL A 196 14.04 -9.57 23.07
C VAL A 196 15.20 -9.92 24.00
N PRO A 197 15.66 -11.18 24.04
CA PRO A 197 16.79 -11.55 24.86
C PRO A 197 18.04 -10.74 24.50
N LYS A 198 18.81 -10.35 25.54
CA LYS A 198 20.05 -9.57 25.31
C LYS A 198 20.97 -10.32 24.34
N GLN A 199 21.53 -9.57 23.39
CA GLN A 199 22.41 -10.06 22.32
C GLN A 199 21.73 -10.97 21.28
N MET A 200 20.41 -11.15 21.32
CA MET A 200 19.70 -11.84 20.25
C MET A 200 19.46 -10.88 19.09
N ARG A 201 19.70 -11.37 17.88
CA ARG A 201 19.31 -10.66 16.65
C ARG A 201 17.81 -10.46 16.62
N SER A 202 17.35 -9.33 16.05
CA SER A 202 15.92 -9.00 16.00
C SER A 202 15.51 -8.43 14.67
N ILE A 203 14.34 -8.83 14.18
CA ILE A 203 13.71 -8.34 12.98
C ILE A 203 12.30 -7.87 13.36
N ALA A 204 11.97 -6.62 13.08
CA ALA A 204 10.59 -6.16 13.11
C ALA A 204 9.93 -6.43 11.74
N ILE A 205 8.69 -6.91 11.75
CA ILE A 205 7.85 -6.97 10.55
C ILE A 205 6.65 -6.07 10.83
N SER A 206 6.47 -5.02 10.04
CA SER A 206 5.40 -4.06 10.29
C SER A 206 4.72 -3.61 9.00
N HIS A 207 3.42 -3.37 9.09
CA HIS A 207 2.69 -2.70 8.04
C HIS A 207 2.23 -1.33 8.56
N ALA A 208 2.94 -0.28 8.15
CA ALA A 208 2.73 1.07 8.65
C ALA A 208 3.17 2.13 7.65
N PHE A 209 2.52 3.29 7.67
CA PHE A 209 2.96 4.44 6.89
C PHE A 209 4.06 5.21 7.64
N VAL A 210 5.30 5.05 7.20
CA VAL A 210 6.45 5.71 7.84
C VAL A 210 6.72 7.07 7.21
N MET A 211 6.94 8.09 8.05
CA MET A 211 7.18 9.47 7.62
C MET A 211 8.35 9.58 6.64
N GLY A 212 8.14 10.38 5.58
CA GLY A 212 9.15 10.66 4.55
C GLY A 212 9.18 9.62 3.43
N GLY A 213 8.27 8.65 3.40
CA GLY A 213 8.11 7.72 2.30
C GLY A 213 7.45 8.37 1.08
N GLU A 214 7.87 7.98 -0.11
CA GLU A 214 7.23 8.35 -1.37
C GLU A 214 5.97 7.49 -1.55
N VAL A 215 4.83 8.15 -1.74
CA VAL A 215 3.50 7.53 -1.92
C VAL A 215 3.17 7.46 -3.40
N GLY A 216 2.69 6.34 -3.88
CA GLY A 216 2.11 6.18 -5.22
C GLY A 216 0.60 6.42 -5.21
N GLY A 217 -0.04 6.35 -6.38
CA GLY A 217 -1.49 6.57 -6.54
C GLY A 217 -2.35 5.36 -6.16
N SER A 218 -1.76 4.25 -5.78
CA SER A 218 -2.47 3.00 -5.46
C SER A 218 -2.59 2.70 -3.98
N GLU A 219 -1.82 3.40 -3.13
CA GLU A 219 -1.90 3.28 -1.68
C GLU A 219 -3.14 4.02 -1.13
N ARG A 220 -3.78 3.44 -0.14
CA ARG A 220 -4.86 4.09 0.59
C ARG A 220 -4.31 5.17 1.50
N THR A 221 -4.67 6.43 1.22
CA THR A 221 -4.57 7.49 2.24
C THR A 221 -5.69 7.31 3.24
N LEU A 222 -5.35 6.92 4.47
CA LEU A 222 -6.32 6.62 5.52
C LEU A 222 -6.81 7.88 6.23
N SER A 223 -6.09 9.01 6.17
CA SER A 223 -6.52 10.28 6.76
C SER A 223 -6.05 11.53 6.01
N VAL A 224 -6.78 12.62 6.23
CA VAL A 224 -6.41 13.96 5.77
C VAL A 224 -5.42 14.56 6.79
N GLY A 225 -4.22 14.97 6.31
CA GLY A 225 -3.26 15.70 7.15
C GLY A 225 -2.13 14.89 7.79
N GLY A 226 -1.96 13.60 7.42
CA GLY A 226 -0.77 12.82 7.83
C GLY A 226 -0.76 12.34 9.29
N SER A 227 -1.91 12.33 9.95
CA SER A 227 -2.04 11.87 11.36
C SER A 227 -1.73 10.39 11.58
N GLU A 228 -1.58 9.61 10.50
CA GLU A 228 -1.32 8.16 10.53
C GLU A 228 0.15 7.80 10.33
N GLN A 229 1.00 8.80 10.22
CA GLN A 229 2.42 8.58 9.98
C GLN A 229 3.14 8.17 11.25
N VAL A 230 4.03 7.19 11.09
CA VAL A 230 4.89 6.66 12.14
C VAL A 230 6.33 7.10 11.87
N SER A 231 7.03 7.60 12.88
CA SER A 231 8.45 7.98 12.75
C SER A 231 9.33 6.76 12.47
N PRO A 232 10.33 6.86 11.57
CA PRO A 232 11.33 5.80 11.42
C PRO A 232 12.05 5.44 12.72
N HIS A 233 12.09 6.39 13.68
CA HIS A 233 12.71 6.21 14.99
C HIS A 233 12.09 5.06 15.81
N VAL A 234 10.81 4.75 15.60
CA VAL A 234 10.10 3.62 16.22
C VAL A 234 10.85 2.31 16.01
N PHE A 235 11.51 2.15 14.88
CA PHE A 235 12.15 0.89 14.48
C PHE A 235 13.67 0.85 14.71
N LYS A 236 14.26 1.88 15.29
CA LYS A 236 15.72 2.05 15.42
C LYS A 236 16.46 0.94 16.17
N ASN A 237 15.76 0.25 17.07
CA ASN A 237 16.37 -0.76 17.96
C ASN A 237 16.51 -2.14 17.30
N PHE A 238 15.79 -2.40 16.20
CA PHE A 238 15.85 -3.68 15.50
C PHE A 238 17.02 -3.73 14.52
N HIS A 239 17.61 -4.90 14.33
CA HIS A 239 18.70 -5.10 13.37
C HIS A 239 18.20 -4.99 11.93
N TYR A 240 16.94 -5.36 11.68
CA TYR A 240 16.24 -5.14 10.42
C TYR A 240 14.76 -4.86 10.67
N THR A 241 14.16 -4.01 9.83
CA THR A 241 12.72 -3.78 9.84
C THR A 241 12.16 -3.97 8.44
N ALA A 242 11.32 -4.98 8.29
CA ALA A 242 10.58 -5.28 7.09
C ALA A 242 9.26 -4.50 7.11
N LEU A 243 9.13 -3.51 6.22
CA LEU A 243 7.95 -2.66 6.10
C LEU A 243 7.12 -3.03 4.88
N GLY A 244 5.78 -2.98 5.02
CA GLY A 244 4.78 -2.93 3.96
C GLY A 244 3.91 -1.69 4.10
N HIS A 245 3.09 -1.42 3.10
CA HIS A 245 2.17 -0.31 2.90
C HIS A 245 2.53 0.56 1.68
N LEU A 246 3.81 0.92 1.50
CA LEU A 246 4.23 1.69 0.34
C LEU A 246 4.72 0.76 -0.76
N HIS A 247 4.14 0.91 -1.96
CA HIS A 247 4.38 0.00 -3.09
C HIS A 247 5.72 0.20 -3.78
N GLY A 248 6.39 1.35 -3.55
CA GLY A 248 7.73 1.62 -4.05
C GLY A 248 8.82 1.06 -3.12
N PRO A 249 9.79 0.25 -3.62
CA PRO A 249 10.92 -0.19 -2.81
C PRO A 249 11.76 1.00 -2.36
N GLN A 250 11.86 1.24 -1.05
CA GLN A 250 12.56 2.40 -0.51
C GLN A 250 13.06 2.18 0.93
N ARG A 251 14.09 2.92 1.32
CA ARG A 251 14.61 2.96 2.68
C ARG A 251 14.01 4.11 3.48
N MET A 252 13.85 3.91 4.79
CA MET A 252 13.26 4.90 5.68
C MET A 252 14.27 5.35 6.73
N GLY A 253 14.96 6.46 6.48
CA GLY A 253 15.98 7.02 7.37
C GLY A 253 17.27 6.20 7.39
N ALA A 254 17.22 4.93 7.81
CA ALA A 254 18.36 4.02 7.88
C ALA A 254 18.23 2.87 6.86
N ASP A 255 19.36 2.27 6.46
CA ASP A 255 19.37 1.22 5.43
C ASP A 255 18.63 -0.06 5.88
N HIS A 256 18.63 -0.35 7.18
CA HIS A 256 17.98 -1.53 7.76
C HIS A 256 16.47 -1.36 7.99
N ILE A 257 15.88 -0.20 7.70
CA ILE A 257 14.43 0.08 7.78
C ILE A 257 13.93 0.28 6.35
N ARG A 258 13.18 -0.67 5.79
CA ARG A 258 12.87 -0.67 4.36
C ARG A 258 11.47 -1.15 4.05
N TYR A 259 10.90 -0.54 3.01
CA TYR A 259 9.82 -1.12 2.23
C TYR A 259 10.40 -2.00 1.12
N SER A 260 9.90 -3.23 0.99
CA SER A 260 10.19 -4.07 -0.17
C SER A 260 9.45 -3.59 -1.42
N GLY A 261 8.32 -2.93 -1.20
CA GLY A 261 7.35 -2.59 -2.21
C GLY A 261 6.52 -3.80 -2.66
N SER A 262 5.51 -3.54 -3.47
CA SER A 262 4.66 -4.55 -4.08
C SER A 262 5.38 -5.31 -5.19
N PRO A 263 5.02 -6.59 -5.46
CA PRO A 263 5.63 -7.38 -6.53
C PRO A 263 5.20 -6.93 -7.93
N LEU A 264 4.06 -6.25 -8.05
CA LEU A 264 3.53 -5.70 -9.31
C LEU A 264 3.22 -4.22 -9.16
N LYS A 265 3.10 -3.53 -10.29
CA LYS A 265 2.59 -2.15 -10.34
C LYS A 265 1.07 -2.16 -10.30
N TYR A 266 0.49 -1.38 -9.40
CA TYR A 266 -0.96 -1.29 -9.18
C TYR A 266 -1.57 0.05 -9.56
N SER A 267 -0.74 0.99 -10.05
CA SER A 267 -1.13 2.32 -10.54
C SER A 267 -0.25 2.73 -11.71
N PHE A 268 -0.77 3.59 -12.59
CA PHE A 268 0.06 4.19 -13.64
C PHE A 268 1.14 5.12 -13.07
N ASP A 269 0.95 5.70 -11.89
CA ASP A 269 1.99 6.50 -11.22
C ASP A 269 3.23 5.65 -10.89
N GLU A 270 3.07 4.34 -10.77
CA GLU A 270 4.15 3.40 -10.53
C GLU A 270 4.91 2.97 -11.81
N HIS A 271 4.54 3.51 -13.00
CA HIS A 271 5.12 3.08 -14.29
C HIS A 271 6.65 3.12 -14.32
N GLY A 272 7.27 4.09 -13.63
CA GLY A 272 8.73 4.23 -13.53
C GLY A 272 9.40 3.36 -12.46
N GLN A 273 8.64 2.71 -11.58
CA GLN A 273 9.18 1.90 -10.50
C GLN A 273 9.73 0.57 -11.02
N LYS A 274 10.83 0.13 -10.40
CA LYS A 274 11.41 -1.21 -10.60
C LYS A 274 11.00 -2.08 -9.42
N LYS A 275 10.06 -2.99 -9.64
CA LYS A 275 9.61 -3.93 -8.62
C LYS A 275 10.68 -4.99 -8.36
N SER A 276 10.80 -5.42 -7.10
CA SER A 276 11.83 -6.37 -6.69
C SER A 276 11.42 -7.09 -5.41
N PHE A 277 11.98 -8.28 -5.19
CA PHE A 277 12.06 -8.91 -3.88
C PHE A 277 13.34 -8.46 -3.18
N THR A 278 13.27 -8.21 -1.88
CA THR A 278 14.43 -7.80 -1.08
C THR A 278 15.03 -9.02 -0.39
N ILE A 279 16.33 -9.23 -0.54
CA ILE A 279 17.08 -10.28 0.13
C ILE A 279 17.91 -9.66 1.24
N ILE A 280 17.85 -10.26 2.43
CA ILE A 280 18.55 -9.81 3.63
C ILE A 280 19.48 -10.93 4.08
N ASP A 281 20.78 -10.68 4.03
CA ASP A 281 21.79 -11.53 4.64
C ASP A 281 22.15 -10.97 6.03
N MET A 282 21.71 -11.66 7.08
CA MET A 282 21.98 -11.25 8.48
C MET A 282 23.04 -12.15 9.08
N ASP A 283 24.17 -11.56 9.48
CA ASP A 283 25.24 -12.30 10.17
C ASP A 283 24.87 -12.61 11.63
N ILE A 284 25.74 -13.36 12.31
CA ILE A 284 25.54 -13.79 13.71
C ILE A 284 25.49 -12.62 14.71
N ASN A 285 26.03 -11.46 14.34
CA ASN A 285 26.03 -10.26 15.17
C ASN A 285 24.87 -9.31 14.83
N GLY A 286 24.00 -9.68 13.88
CA GLY A 286 22.86 -8.85 13.45
C GLY A 286 23.21 -7.82 12.40
N LYS A 287 24.42 -7.78 11.86
CA LYS A 287 24.73 -6.94 10.72
C LYS A 287 24.00 -7.48 9.49
N VAL A 288 23.35 -6.58 8.75
CA VAL A 288 22.60 -6.92 7.54
C VAL A 288 23.28 -6.40 6.29
N ASP A 289 23.37 -7.27 5.27
CA ASP A 289 23.66 -6.90 3.90
C ASP A 289 22.38 -7.08 3.09
N ILE A 290 22.03 -6.08 2.26
CA ILE A 290 20.74 -6.02 1.57
C ILE A 290 20.97 -5.97 0.07
N SER A 291 20.28 -6.87 -0.64
CA SER A 291 20.25 -6.92 -2.09
C SER A 291 18.82 -7.04 -2.60
N THR A 292 18.61 -6.85 -3.89
CA THR A 292 17.27 -6.95 -4.50
C THR A 292 17.34 -7.82 -5.74
N ILE A 293 16.29 -8.64 -5.92
CA ILE A 293 16.09 -9.43 -7.14
C ILE A 293 14.94 -8.80 -7.90
N PRO A 294 15.17 -8.29 -9.13
CA PRO A 294 14.12 -7.65 -9.92
C PRO A 294 12.97 -8.61 -10.22
N VAL A 295 11.74 -8.10 -10.21
CA VAL A 295 10.56 -8.82 -10.66
C VAL A 295 10.32 -8.54 -12.14
N GLU A 296 10.16 -9.60 -12.92
CA GLU A 296 9.77 -9.56 -14.31
C GLU A 296 8.26 -9.87 -14.42
N ALA A 297 7.45 -8.82 -14.55
CA ALA A 297 6.01 -8.96 -14.70
C ALA A 297 5.67 -9.64 -16.03
N LYS A 298 4.61 -10.48 -16.04
CA LYS A 298 4.06 -11.05 -17.28
C LYS A 298 3.56 -9.96 -18.22
N ARG A 299 3.00 -8.89 -17.65
CA ARG A 299 2.53 -7.67 -18.32
C ARG A 299 2.96 -6.48 -17.47
N ASP A 300 3.57 -5.51 -18.12
CA ASP A 300 3.99 -4.30 -17.41
C ASP A 300 2.89 -3.24 -17.42
N VAL A 301 2.99 -2.25 -16.54
CA VAL A 301 2.16 -1.04 -16.51
C VAL A 301 3.00 0.08 -17.09
N VAL A 302 2.54 0.65 -18.20
CA VAL A 302 3.32 1.62 -18.98
C VAL A 302 2.46 2.84 -19.37
N ILE A 303 3.11 3.99 -19.43
CA ILE A 303 2.54 5.21 -20.03
C ILE A 303 3.21 5.39 -21.39
N LEU A 304 2.41 5.46 -22.44
CA LEU A 304 2.87 5.79 -23.80
C LEU A 304 2.45 7.24 -24.10
N GLU A 305 3.44 8.11 -24.31
CA GLU A 305 3.22 9.52 -24.59
C GLU A 305 3.53 9.82 -26.06
N GLY A 306 2.64 10.56 -26.74
CA GLY A 306 2.78 10.96 -28.12
C GLY A 306 1.48 11.41 -28.74
N ASN A 307 1.52 11.86 -30.01
CA ASN A 307 0.29 12.10 -30.75
C ASN A 307 -0.42 10.78 -31.06
N PHE A 308 -1.73 10.82 -31.17
CA PHE A 308 -2.55 9.64 -31.40
C PHE A 308 -2.11 8.81 -32.60
N GLU A 309 -1.89 9.48 -33.75
CA GLU A 309 -1.46 8.81 -35.00
C GLU A 309 -0.05 8.20 -34.86
N ASP A 310 0.85 8.82 -34.09
CA ASP A 310 2.18 8.30 -33.83
C ASP A 310 2.09 7.01 -33.00
N LEU A 311 1.29 6.99 -31.93
CA LEU A 311 1.10 5.80 -31.12
C LEU A 311 0.39 4.68 -31.90
N LEU A 312 -0.61 5.05 -32.75
CA LEU A 312 -1.35 4.09 -33.55
C LEU A 312 -0.51 3.45 -34.66
N ASN A 313 0.53 4.12 -35.17
CA ASN A 313 1.34 3.64 -36.30
C ASN A 313 2.74 3.15 -35.89
N ASN A 314 3.13 3.30 -34.62
CA ASN A 314 4.46 2.90 -34.15
C ASN A 314 4.54 1.37 -33.91
N THR A 315 4.95 0.63 -34.95
CA THR A 315 5.05 -0.83 -34.91
C THR A 315 6.02 -1.36 -33.87
N ALA A 316 7.06 -0.60 -33.50
CA ALA A 316 8.03 -0.99 -32.48
C ALA A 316 7.40 -0.95 -31.09
N LEU A 317 6.68 0.14 -30.75
CA LEU A 317 5.94 0.25 -29.49
C LEU A 317 4.83 -0.79 -29.41
N GLN A 318 4.08 -0.99 -30.51
CA GLN A 318 3.04 -2.03 -30.57
C GLN A 318 3.62 -3.40 -30.27
N LYS A 319 4.70 -3.80 -30.95
CA LYS A 319 5.33 -5.11 -30.74
C LYS A 319 5.79 -5.29 -29.28
N LYS A 320 6.29 -4.23 -28.66
CA LYS A 320 6.82 -4.26 -27.29
C LYS A 320 5.71 -4.29 -26.24
N HIS A 321 4.66 -3.46 -26.41
CA HIS A 321 3.65 -3.19 -25.38
C HIS A 321 2.24 -3.68 -25.73
N LYS A 322 2.11 -4.59 -26.71
CA LYS A 322 0.83 -5.11 -27.21
C LYS A 322 -0.09 -5.62 -26.11
N ASP A 323 0.49 -6.32 -25.17
CA ASP A 323 -0.23 -7.02 -24.10
C ASP A 323 -0.06 -6.38 -22.72
N ASP A 324 0.74 -5.30 -22.62
CA ASP A 324 0.92 -4.54 -21.39
C ASP A 324 -0.32 -3.69 -21.04
N TYR A 325 -0.43 -3.29 -19.78
CA TYR A 325 -1.43 -2.34 -19.31
C TYR A 325 -0.99 -0.92 -19.69
N VAL A 326 -1.68 -0.32 -20.66
CA VAL A 326 -1.26 0.93 -21.29
C VAL A 326 -2.17 2.08 -20.86
N GLN A 327 -1.57 3.17 -20.42
CA GLN A 327 -2.15 4.51 -20.44
C GLN A 327 -1.60 5.25 -21.65
N ALA A 328 -2.46 5.71 -22.55
CA ALA A 328 -2.07 6.58 -23.66
C ALA A 328 -2.17 8.04 -23.21
N ARG A 329 -1.03 8.72 -23.06
CA ARG A 329 -0.95 10.16 -22.79
C ARG A 329 -0.78 10.88 -24.10
N LEU A 330 -1.90 11.45 -24.59
CA LEU A 330 -1.95 12.06 -25.91
C LEU A 330 -1.54 13.53 -25.85
N LEU A 331 -0.67 13.94 -26.75
CA LEU A 331 -0.25 15.33 -26.95
C LEU A 331 -1.24 16.09 -27.84
N ASP A 332 -2.22 15.41 -28.41
CA ASP A 332 -3.31 15.99 -29.18
C ASP A 332 -4.14 16.96 -28.33
N THR A 333 -4.51 18.09 -28.91
CA THR A 333 -5.28 19.14 -28.22
C THR A 333 -6.79 18.87 -28.26
N MET A 334 -7.24 18.05 -29.21
CA MET A 334 -8.66 17.75 -29.41
C MET A 334 -9.00 16.30 -29.07
N PRO A 335 -10.20 16.04 -28.54
CA PRO A 335 -10.67 14.67 -28.33
C PRO A 335 -10.73 13.88 -29.64
N ILE A 336 -10.30 12.63 -29.60
CA ILE A 336 -10.23 11.77 -30.78
C ILE A 336 -11.44 10.84 -30.78
N MET A 337 -12.21 10.88 -31.87
CA MET A 337 -13.37 10.01 -32.04
C MET A 337 -12.92 8.54 -32.08
N ASP A 338 -13.57 7.72 -31.23
CA ASP A 338 -13.28 6.29 -31.08
C ASP A 338 -11.82 5.97 -30.72
N GLY A 339 -11.09 6.94 -30.11
CA GLY A 339 -9.67 6.81 -29.82
C GLY A 339 -9.34 5.56 -29.00
N MET A 340 -10.12 5.27 -27.96
CA MET A 340 -9.95 4.05 -27.14
C MET A 340 -10.11 2.77 -27.94
N ALA A 341 -11.15 2.69 -28.80
CA ALA A 341 -11.40 1.49 -29.61
C ALA A 341 -10.28 1.26 -30.63
N LYS A 342 -9.75 2.31 -31.23
CA LYS A 342 -8.61 2.23 -32.18
C LYS A 342 -7.33 1.81 -31.47
N LEU A 343 -6.99 2.42 -30.34
CA LEU A 343 -5.79 2.04 -29.55
C LEU A 343 -5.85 0.58 -29.08
N ARG A 344 -7.01 0.08 -28.67
CA ARG A 344 -7.20 -1.30 -28.26
C ARG A 344 -7.00 -2.32 -29.38
N GLN A 345 -7.01 -1.93 -30.63
CA GLN A 345 -6.69 -2.82 -31.76
C GLN A 345 -5.18 -3.13 -31.79
N VAL A 346 -4.33 -2.24 -31.30
CA VAL A 346 -2.88 -2.37 -31.33
C VAL A 346 -2.27 -2.58 -29.93
N TYR A 347 -2.86 -2.01 -28.89
CA TYR A 347 -2.53 -2.22 -27.47
C TYR A 347 -3.73 -2.85 -26.79
N HIS A 348 -3.79 -4.16 -26.70
CA HIS A 348 -5.01 -4.90 -26.30
C HIS A 348 -5.54 -4.51 -24.92
N ARG A 349 -4.65 -4.01 -24.05
CA ARG A 349 -4.96 -3.53 -22.70
C ARG A 349 -4.69 -2.05 -22.56
N CYS A 350 -5.11 -1.25 -23.55
CA CYS A 350 -5.21 0.19 -23.35
C CYS A 350 -6.34 0.46 -22.36
N MET A 351 -5.98 0.95 -21.16
CA MET A 351 -6.90 1.13 -20.04
C MET A 351 -7.53 2.52 -20.03
N THR A 352 -6.73 3.54 -20.35
CA THR A 352 -7.18 4.93 -20.31
C THR A 352 -6.44 5.78 -21.32
N ILE A 353 -7.06 6.89 -21.68
CA ILE A 353 -6.49 7.98 -22.50
C ILE A 353 -6.48 9.22 -21.63
N GLU A 354 -5.34 9.87 -21.52
CA GLU A 354 -5.14 11.18 -20.92
C GLU A 354 -4.74 12.17 -22.01
N LEU A 355 -5.34 13.36 -22.04
CA LEU A 355 -4.96 14.43 -22.95
C LEU A 355 -3.98 15.37 -22.25
N ALA A 356 -2.69 15.21 -22.49
CA ALA A 356 -1.63 16.05 -21.89
C ALA A 356 -1.64 17.49 -22.43
N GLY A 357 -2.17 17.71 -23.63
CA GLY A 357 -2.30 19.03 -24.24
C GLY A 357 -3.40 19.91 -23.64
N ARG A 358 -4.31 19.33 -22.86
CA ARG A 358 -5.18 20.11 -22.01
C ARG A 358 -4.39 20.44 -20.75
N ILE A 359 -3.87 21.66 -20.67
CA ILE A 359 -3.47 22.25 -19.40
C ILE A 359 -4.68 22.02 -18.48
N ALA A 360 -4.50 21.22 -17.44
CA ALA A 360 -5.46 21.21 -16.36
C ALA A 360 -5.60 22.68 -15.95
N THR A 361 -6.71 23.30 -16.37
CA THR A 361 -7.06 24.61 -15.83
C THR A 361 -6.99 24.39 -14.33
N PRO A 362 -6.18 25.16 -13.58
CA PRO A 362 -6.20 25.06 -12.16
C PRO A 362 -7.67 25.11 -11.78
N VAL A 363 -8.16 24.07 -11.07
CA VAL A 363 -9.43 24.19 -10.38
C VAL A 363 -9.22 25.41 -9.51
N VAL A 364 -9.73 26.55 -9.95
CA VAL A 364 -9.76 27.74 -9.14
C VAL A 364 -10.59 27.28 -7.96
N ASP A 365 -9.93 27.15 -6.83
CA ASP A 365 -10.60 26.91 -5.55
C ASP A 365 -11.46 28.17 -5.29
N MET A 366 -12.60 28.16 -5.97
CA MET A 366 -13.64 29.14 -5.74
C MET A 366 -14.32 28.67 -4.47
N GLY A 367 -13.80 29.15 -3.34
CA GLY A 367 -14.30 28.79 -2.04
C GLY A 367 -15.83 28.77 -1.98
N ASP A 368 -16.38 27.88 -1.19
CA ASP A 368 -17.82 27.59 -0.99
C ASP A 368 -18.76 28.82 -0.95
N ALA A 369 -18.22 30.02 -0.79
CA ALA A 369 -18.96 31.28 -0.75
C ALA A 369 -19.47 31.75 -2.13
N VAL A 370 -18.76 31.42 -3.22
CA VAL A 370 -19.12 31.92 -4.57
C VAL A 370 -20.26 31.11 -5.21
N PHE A 371 -20.33 29.79 -4.89
CA PHE A 371 -21.37 28.90 -5.42
C PHE A 371 -22.77 29.18 -4.84
N LYS A 372 -22.87 29.90 -3.72
CA LYS A 372 -24.17 30.24 -3.10
C LYS A 372 -24.88 31.43 -3.70
N GLU A 373 -24.23 32.23 -4.56
CA GLU A 373 -24.79 33.45 -5.14
C GLU A 373 -25.09 33.36 -6.65
N LEU A 374 -24.63 32.29 -7.33
CA LEU A 374 -24.85 32.08 -8.76
C LEU A 374 -26.11 31.25 -9.01
N ASP A 375 -26.91 31.63 -9.98
CA ASP A 375 -27.99 30.77 -10.46
C ASP A 375 -27.42 29.62 -11.31
N GLU A 376 -28.23 28.60 -11.54
CA GLU A 376 -27.81 27.36 -12.22
C GLU A 376 -27.33 27.59 -13.65
N ARG A 377 -27.87 28.63 -14.34
CA ARG A 377 -27.43 29.02 -15.69
C ARG A 377 -26.06 29.69 -15.68
N GLN A 378 -25.83 30.52 -14.67
CA GLN A 378 -24.52 31.16 -14.46
C GLN A 378 -23.45 30.12 -14.16
N LEU A 379 -23.78 29.12 -13.35
CA LEU A 379 -22.90 28.00 -13.06
C LEU A 379 -22.58 27.16 -14.31
N LEU A 380 -23.58 26.89 -15.16
CA LEU A 380 -23.38 26.15 -16.41
C LEU A 380 -22.50 26.92 -17.39
N ASN A 381 -22.73 28.23 -17.55
CA ASN A 381 -21.92 29.10 -18.41
C ASN A 381 -20.47 29.16 -17.92
N GLN A 382 -20.27 29.34 -16.61
CA GLN A 382 -18.95 29.39 -16.01
C GLN A 382 -18.22 28.06 -16.12
N PHE A 383 -18.94 26.93 -15.97
CA PHE A 383 -18.39 25.60 -16.21
C PHE A 383 -17.94 25.42 -17.67
N ALA A 384 -18.79 25.86 -18.64
CA ALA A 384 -18.44 25.76 -20.05
C ALA A 384 -17.21 26.61 -20.40
N GLU A 385 -17.13 27.84 -19.91
CA GLU A 385 -15.96 28.73 -20.07
C GLU A 385 -14.70 28.12 -19.43
N THR A 386 -14.85 27.52 -18.27
CA THR A 386 -13.74 26.84 -17.58
C THR A 386 -13.24 25.62 -18.36
N VAL A 387 -14.16 24.82 -18.92
CA VAL A 387 -13.81 23.61 -19.69
C VAL A 387 -13.18 23.96 -21.03
N TRP A 388 -13.64 25.02 -21.69
CA TRP A 388 -13.10 25.43 -23.00
C TRP A 388 -11.94 26.42 -22.90
N ASN A 389 -11.69 26.95 -21.70
CA ASN A 389 -10.64 27.94 -21.42
C ASN A 389 -10.75 29.21 -22.31
N GLU A 390 -11.94 29.48 -22.83
CA GLU A 390 -12.28 30.64 -23.66
C GLU A 390 -13.69 31.10 -23.30
N PRO A 391 -13.97 32.41 -23.36
CA PRO A 391 -15.32 32.90 -23.14
C PRO A 391 -16.28 32.40 -24.24
N LEU A 392 -17.49 32.04 -23.83
CA LEU A 392 -18.52 31.58 -24.75
C LEU A 392 -18.87 32.67 -25.78
N THR A 393 -18.95 32.30 -27.03
CA THR A 393 -19.49 33.18 -28.07
C THR A 393 -21.01 33.38 -27.86
N GLU A 394 -21.58 34.50 -28.39
CA GLU A 394 -23.03 34.76 -28.31
C GLU A 394 -23.87 33.58 -28.86
N ALA A 395 -23.40 32.93 -29.93
CA ALA A 395 -24.09 31.81 -30.55
C ALA A 395 -24.10 30.57 -29.64
N GLU A 396 -22.98 30.27 -28.96
CA GLU A 396 -22.85 29.15 -28.01
C GLU A 396 -23.70 29.41 -26.76
N GLN A 397 -23.71 30.62 -26.26
CA GLN A 397 -24.52 31.02 -25.10
C GLN A 397 -26.03 30.92 -25.41
N LEU A 398 -26.45 31.33 -26.58
CA LEU A 398 -27.83 31.16 -27.05
C LEU A 398 -28.20 29.67 -27.20
N TYR A 399 -27.28 28.85 -27.71
CA TYR A 399 -27.51 27.42 -27.85
C TYR A 399 -27.65 26.75 -26.48
N ILE A 400 -26.71 26.96 -25.54
CA ILE A 400 -26.77 26.43 -24.18
C ILE A 400 -28.06 26.83 -23.48
N ASN A 401 -28.45 28.10 -23.55
CA ASN A 401 -29.69 28.57 -22.97
C ASN A 401 -30.92 27.91 -23.61
N SER A 402 -30.91 27.65 -24.92
CA SER A 402 -32.01 26.95 -25.61
C SER A 402 -32.17 25.51 -25.20
N VAL A 403 -31.05 24.82 -24.90
CA VAL A 403 -31.04 23.44 -24.39
C VAL A 403 -31.57 23.43 -22.95
N TRP A 404 -31.09 24.34 -22.12
CA TRP A 404 -31.54 24.51 -20.76
C TRP A 404 -33.04 24.72 -20.62
N ASP A 405 -33.59 25.64 -21.45
CA ASP A 405 -35.03 25.92 -21.47
C ASP A 405 -35.89 24.75 -21.94
N ARG A 406 -35.32 23.79 -22.68
CA ARG A 406 -35.99 22.52 -23.03
C ARG A 406 -36.03 21.55 -21.88
N ILE A 407 -34.92 21.40 -21.17
CA ILE A 407 -34.82 20.49 -20.04
C ILE A 407 -35.78 20.88 -18.92
N ILE A 408 -35.83 22.18 -18.57
CA ILE A 408 -36.73 22.67 -17.51
C ILE A 408 -38.24 22.60 -17.89
N LYS A 409 -38.58 22.51 -19.19
CA LYS A 409 -39.97 22.38 -19.65
C LYS A 409 -40.44 20.92 -19.72
N GLU A 410 -39.54 19.95 -19.65
CA GLU A 410 -39.84 18.52 -19.68
C GLU A 410 -39.96 17.90 -18.26
N ASP A 411 -39.52 18.63 -17.21
CA ASP A 411 -39.78 18.34 -15.81
C ASP A 411 -41.02 19.12 -15.31
#